data_a9060399d2ba716c9259af779ec5d1d2
#
_entry.id   a9060399d2ba716c9259af779ec5d1d2
#
_cell.length_a   1.000
_cell.length_b   1.000
_cell.length_c   1.000
_cell.angle_alpha   90.00
_cell.angle_beta   90.00
_cell.angle_gamma   90.00
#
_symmetry.space_group_name_H-M   'P 1'
#
loop_
_entity.id
_entity.type
_entity.pdbx_description
1 polymer ?
#
loop_
_entity_poly.entity_id
_entity_poly.type
_entity_poly.pdbx_seq_one_letter_code
_entity_poly.pdbx_strand_id
1 'polypeptide(L)'
;MTSKPASVEPLSGGLNFKLSTMMFLQYAIWGAWLPLLWPYLRGHREFTPAQIGDMFAVGAIGAIVAPFIAGQIADRWFNTEKFLGISQILGGILVWQLASIDTYKGFLAFSLIYSLIYSPTLALTNSLSFHHLPDRDRDFGRIRVW
;
A
#
# COMPACT_ATOMS: atom_id res chain seq x y z
N MET A 1 40.97 5.99 -22.33
CA MET A 1 39.79 5.32 -22.97
C MET A 1 38.58 5.63 -22.12
N THR A 2 37.84 6.66 -22.47
CA THR A 2 36.59 7.04 -21.79
C THR A 2 35.50 6.16 -22.36
N SER A 3 35.06 5.15 -21.62
CA SER A 3 33.86 4.35 -21.95
C SER A 3 32.65 5.28 -22.00
N LYS A 4 32.07 5.43 -23.18
CA LYS A 4 30.80 6.11 -23.39
C LYS A 4 29.76 5.46 -22.47
N PRO A 5 29.03 6.22 -21.60
CA PRO A 5 28.00 5.62 -20.77
C PRO A 5 26.99 4.95 -21.67
N ALA A 6 26.66 3.70 -21.36
CA ALA A 6 25.62 2.95 -22.09
C ALA A 6 24.35 3.80 -22.07
N SER A 7 23.79 4.07 -23.25
CA SER A 7 22.51 4.79 -23.36
C SER A 7 21.42 3.93 -22.73
N VAL A 8 20.99 4.30 -21.52
CA VAL A 8 19.85 3.65 -20.87
C VAL A 8 18.62 3.92 -21.72
N GLU A 9 17.93 2.87 -22.15
CA GLU A 9 16.72 3.00 -22.95
C GLU A 9 15.68 3.89 -22.24
N PRO A 10 14.97 4.74 -22.97
CA PRO A 10 13.90 5.55 -22.40
C PRO A 10 12.75 4.65 -21.93
N LEU A 11 12.14 5.00 -20.80
CA LEU A 11 10.95 4.33 -20.28
C LEU A 11 9.83 4.35 -21.33
N SER A 12 9.33 3.19 -21.74
CA SER A 12 8.25 3.12 -22.73
C SER A 12 6.96 3.75 -22.19
N GLY A 13 6.22 4.49 -23.03
CA GLY A 13 5.00 5.20 -22.61
C GLY A 13 3.96 4.27 -21.99
N GLY A 14 3.82 3.04 -22.52
CA GLY A 14 2.90 2.05 -21.97
C GLY A 14 3.30 1.54 -20.60
N LEU A 15 4.59 1.31 -20.36
CA LEU A 15 5.10 0.90 -19.04
C LEU A 15 4.98 2.03 -18.02
N ASN A 16 5.33 3.26 -18.42
CA ASN A 16 5.14 4.45 -17.60
C ASN A 16 3.69 4.58 -17.13
N PHE A 17 2.73 4.50 -18.05
CA PHE A 17 1.31 4.59 -17.71
C PHE A 17 0.86 3.50 -16.73
N LYS A 18 1.26 2.24 -16.96
CA LYS A 18 0.92 1.12 -16.05
C LYS A 18 1.47 1.32 -14.65
N LEU A 19 2.76 1.66 -14.53
CA LEU A 19 3.41 1.87 -13.23
C LEU A 19 2.86 3.11 -12.51
N SER A 20 2.63 4.20 -13.23
CA SER A 20 2.02 5.42 -12.68
C SER A 20 0.59 5.15 -12.17
N THR A 21 -0.22 4.42 -12.93
CA THR A 21 -1.59 4.04 -12.51
C THR A 21 -1.55 3.17 -11.26
N MET A 22 -0.67 2.18 -11.22
CA MET A 22 -0.48 1.32 -10.05
C MET A 22 -0.09 2.14 -8.81
N MET A 23 0.90 3.02 -8.94
CA MET A 23 1.35 3.91 -7.86
C MET A 23 0.23 4.86 -7.42
N PHE A 24 -0.46 5.49 -8.36
CA PHE A 24 -1.59 6.37 -8.05
C PHE A 24 -2.66 5.63 -7.26
N LEU A 25 -3.11 4.48 -7.72
CA LEU A 25 -4.15 3.71 -7.03
C LEU A 25 -3.71 3.25 -5.64
N GLN A 26 -2.45 2.83 -5.48
CA GLN A 26 -1.89 2.43 -4.19
C GLN A 26 -1.98 3.54 -3.14
N TYR A 27 -1.63 4.78 -3.51
CA TYR A 27 -1.67 5.91 -2.58
C TYR A 27 -3.04 6.61 -2.51
N ALA A 28 -3.82 6.56 -3.58
CA ALA A 28 -5.19 7.10 -3.60
C ALA A 28 -6.10 6.39 -2.60
N ILE A 29 -5.95 5.07 -2.41
CA ILE A 29 -6.67 4.31 -1.39
C ILE A 29 -6.40 4.90 0.00
N TRP A 30 -5.17 5.18 0.34
CA TRP A 30 -4.81 5.81 1.61
C TRP A 30 -5.35 7.23 1.74
N GLY A 31 -5.17 8.03 0.69
CA GLY A 31 -5.65 9.42 0.64
C GLY A 31 -7.17 9.53 0.76
N ALA A 32 -7.90 8.49 0.31
CA ALA A 32 -9.36 8.51 0.32
C ALA A 32 -9.98 8.36 1.73
N TRP A 33 -9.37 7.57 2.61
CA TRP A 33 -10.01 7.28 3.90
C TRP A 33 -9.20 7.71 5.13
N LEU A 34 -7.87 7.71 5.07
CA LEU A 34 -7.03 8.00 6.23
C LEU A 34 -7.27 9.40 6.84
N PRO A 35 -7.38 10.49 6.06
CA PRO A 35 -7.69 11.81 6.60
C PRO A 35 -9.09 11.89 7.22
N LEU A 36 -10.02 11.07 6.75
CA LEU A 36 -11.40 11.03 7.21
C LEU A 36 -11.60 10.06 8.38
N LEU A 37 -10.61 9.23 8.70
CA LEU A 37 -10.73 8.22 9.73
C LEU A 37 -11.03 8.82 11.11
N TRP A 38 -10.31 9.87 11.52
CA TRP A 38 -10.53 10.53 12.79
C TRP A 38 -11.97 11.12 12.93
N PRO A 39 -12.44 12.00 12.02
CA PRO A 39 -13.79 12.54 12.12
C PRO A 39 -14.87 11.46 12.00
N TYR A 40 -14.65 10.41 11.21
CA TYR A 40 -15.57 9.28 11.12
C TYR A 40 -15.69 8.51 12.44
N LEU A 41 -14.57 8.12 13.03
CA LEU A 41 -14.56 7.37 14.29
C LEU A 41 -15.08 8.20 15.45
N ARG A 42 -14.75 9.50 15.50
CA ARG A 42 -15.17 10.39 16.56
C ARG A 42 -16.63 10.84 16.41
N GLY A 43 -17.05 11.24 15.20
CA GLY A 43 -18.35 11.86 14.97
C GLY A 43 -19.46 10.87 14.67
N HIS A 44 -19.13 9.73 14.01
CA HIS A 44 -20.15 8.74 13.60
C HIS A 44 -20.15 7.49 14.47
N ARG A 45 -18.98 7.05 14.93
CA ARG A 45 -18.84 5.84 15.77
C ARG A 45 -18.75 6.16 17.27
N GLU A 46 -18.64 7.42 17.63
CA GLU A 46 -18.55 7.92 18.99
C GLU A 46 -17.40 7.31 19.84
N PHE A 47 -16.32 6.86 19.15
CA PHE A 47 -15.16 6.29 19.82
C PHE A 47 -14.42 7.38 20.62
N THR A 48 -13.88 6.98 21.77
CA THR A 48 -13.03 7.86 22.59
C THR A 48 -11.71 8.18 21.88
N PRO A 49 -11.05 9.31 22.20
CA PRO A 49 -9.73 9.62 21.64
C PRO A 49 -8.68 8.52 21.86
N ALA A 50 -8.73 7.82 23.00
CA ALA A 50 -7.84 6.68 23.29
C ALA A 50 -8.09 5.53 22.31
N GLN A 51 -9.36 5.13 22.11
CA GLN A 51 -9.75 4.09 21.16
C GLN A 51 -9.34 4.43 19.72
N ILE A 52 -9.45 5.70 19.33
CA ILE A 52 -9.00 6.15 18.01
C ILE A 52 -7.47 6.06 17.91
N GLY A 53 -6.76 6.42 18.98
CA GLY A 53 -5.30 6.23 19.07
C GLY A 53 -4.87 4.78 18.82
N ASP A 54 -5.61 3.82 19.40
CA ASP A 54 -5.36 2.39 19.17
C ASP A 54 -5.54 1.99 17.71
N MET A 55 -6.51 2.59 16.98
CA MET A 55 -6.70 2.33 15.54
C MET A 55 -5.50 2.79 14.71
N PHE A 56 -4.89 3.94 15.05
CA PHE A 56 -3.67 4.39 14.40
C PHE A 56 -2.46 3.53 14.80
N ALA A 57 -2.37 3.08 16.05
CA ALA A 57 -1.33 2.18 16.52
C ALA A 57 -1.34 0.83 15.78
N VAL A 58 -2.51 0.30 15.48
CA VAL A 58 -2.68 -0.92 14.67
C VAL A 58 -2.06 -0.75 13.27
N GLY A 59 -2.20 0.42 12.65
CA GLY A 59 -1.54 0.75 11.39
C GLY A 59 -0.01 0.67 11.49
N ALA A 60 0.55 1.17 12.59
CA ALA A 60 2.00 1.09 12.85
C ALA A 60 2.47 -0.37 13.05
N ILE A 61 1.69 -1.21 13.74
CA ILE A 61 2.00 -2.65 13.88
C ILE A 61 2.08 -3.32 12.50
N GLY A 62 1.10 -3.08 11.63
CA GLY A 62 1.13 -3.58 10.26
C GLY A 62 2.37 -3.14 9.50
N ALA A 63 2.76 -1.87 9.62
CA ALA A 63 3.95 -1.34 8.96
C ALA A 63 5.27 -1.96 9.47
N ILE A 64 5.37 -2.30 10.75
CA ILE A 64 6.53 -2.98 11.34
C ILE A 64 6.63 -4.43 10.84
N VAL A 65 5.49 -5.13 10.76
CA VAL A 65 5.43 -6.55 10.36
C VAL A 65 5.53 -6.71 8.84
N ALA A 66 5.10 -5.71 8.07
CA ALA A 66 5.02 -5.75 6.62
C ALA A 66 6.31 -6.19 5.90
N PRO A 67 7.51 -5.69 6.22
CA PRO A 67 8.73 -6.09 5.52
C PRO A 67 9.03 -7.58 5.66
N PHE A 68 8.74 -8.17 6.80
CA PHE A 68 8.94 -9.61 7.04
C PHE A 68 7.99 -10.46 6.19
N ILE A 69 6.73 -10.05 6.10
CA ILE A 69 5.73 -10.73 5.26
C ILE A 69 6.07 -10.54 3.78
N ALA A 70 6.37 -9.31 3.35
CA ALA A 70 6.69 -8.99 1.97
C ALA A 70 7.91 -9.78 1.47
N GLY A 71 8.98 -9.86 2.27
CA GLY A 71 10.18 -10.62 1.91
C GLY A 71 9.90 -12.11 1.75
N GLN A 72 9.16 -12.71 2.68
CA GLN A 72 8.82 -14.14 2.62
C GLN A 72 7.95 -14.49 1.40
N ILE A 73 7.02 -13.61 1.04
CA ILE A 73 6.08 -13.84 -0.07
C ILE A 73 6.77 -13.63 -1.42
N ALA A 74 7.54 -12.52 -1.56
CA ALA A 74 8.24 -12.19 -2.79
C ALA A 74 9.27 -13.26 -3.18
N ASP A 75 9.92 -13.87 -2.16
CA ASP A 75 11.03 -14.80 -2.41
C ASP A 75 10.59 -16.25 -2.62
N ARG A 76 9.40 -16.65 -2.15
CA ARG A 76 9.09 -18.10 -2.03
C ARG A 76 7.76 -18.56 -2.60
N TRP A 77 6.72 -17.74 -2.67
CA TRP A 77 5.37 -18.30 -2.79
C TRP A 77 4.51 -17.76 -3.95
N PHE A 78 4.69 -16.51 -4.38
CA PHE A 78 3.81 -15.89 -5.38
C PHE A 78 4.51 -14.86 -6.26
N ASN A 79 4.05 -14.75 -7.52
CA ASN A 79 4.36 -13.57 -8.33
C ASN A 79 3.85 -12.32 -7.62
N THR A 80 4.70 -11.31 -7.48
CA THR A 80 4.41 -10.05 -6.77
C THR A 80 3.12 -9.39 -7.26
N GLU A 81 2.86 -9.43 -8.58
CA GLU A 81 1.64 -8.85 -9.18
C GLU A 81 0.37 -9.56 -8.71
N LYS A 82 0.41 -10.90 -8.62
CA LYS A 82 -0.74 -11.69 -8.14
C LYS A 82 -1.02 -11.42 -6.67
N PHE A 83 0.04 -11.36 -5.87
CA PHE A 83 -0.09 -11.03 -4.45
C PHE A 83 -0.68 -9.63 -4.26
N LEU A 84 -0.17 -8.62 -4.99
CA LEU A 84 -0.72 -7.26 -4.96
C LEU A 84 -2.20 -7.24 -5.33
N GLY A 85 -2.58 -7.90 -6.41
CA GLY A 85 -3.98 -7.96 -6.86
C GLY A 85 -4.90 -8.60 -5.81
N ILE A 86 -4.51 -9.74 -5.26
CA ILE A 86 -5.29 -10.44 -4.22
C ILE A 86 -5.40 -9.58 -2.95
N SER A 87 -4.29 -8.99 -2.50
CA SER A 87 -4.27 -8.14 -1.30
C SER A 87 -5.14 -6.90 -1.45
N GLN A 88 -5.21 -6.30 -2.65
CA GLN A 88 -6.09 -5.15 -2.90
C GLN A 88 -7.57 -5.56 -2.86
N ILE A 89 -7.94 -6.71 -3.42
CA ILE A 89 -9.32 -7.22 -3.36
C ILE A 89 -9.70 -7.53 -1.92
N LEU A 90 -8.86 -8.26 -1.19
CA LEU A 90 -9.11 -8.58 0.22
C LEU A 90 -9.16 -7.32 1.09
N GLY A 91 -8.27 -6.36 0.86
CA GLY A 91 -8.27 -5.06 1.52
C GLY A 91 -9.58 -4.30 1.28
N GLY A 92 -10.08 -4.28 0.04
CA GLY A 92 -11.36 -3.68 -0.30
C GLY A 92 -12.54 -4.32 0.42
N ILE A 93 -12.58 -5.66 0.50
CA ILE A 93 -13.60 -6.40 1.24
C ILE A 93 -13.54 -6.07 2.74
N LEU A 94 -12.34 -6.00 3.32
CA LEU A 94 -12.17 -5.67 4.74
C LEU A 94 -12.61 -4.24 5.06
N VAL A 95 -12.29 -3.27 4.21
CA VAL A 95 -12.76 -1.89 4.36
C VAL A 95 -14.28 -1.81 4.25
N TRP A 96 -14.88 -2.57 3.34
CA TRP A 96 -16.34 -2.69 3.24
C TRP A 96 -16.94 -3.25 4.54
N GLN A 97 -16.35 -4.30 5.10
CA GLN A 97 -16.81 -4.88 6.37
C GLN A 97 -16.64 -3.90 7.54
N LEU A 98 -15.56 -3.12 7.58
CA LEU A 98 -15.35 -2.08 8.60
C LEU A 98 -16.50 -1.06 8.64
N ALA A 99 -17.09 -0.75 7.50
CA ALA A 99 -18.26 0.15 7.45
C ALA A 99 -19.50 -0.39 8.20
N SER A 100 -19.58 -1.71 8.38
CA SER A 100 -20.71 -2.39 9.05
C SER A 100 -20.40 -2.76 10.51
N ILE A 101 -19.20 -2.50 11.03
CA ILE A 101 -18.79 -2.88 12.38
C ILE A 101 -18.92 -1.68 13.31
N ASP A 102 -19.83 -1.77 14.30
CA ASP A 102 -20.10 -0.71 15.27
C ASP A 102 -19.28 -0.86 16.56
N THR A 103 -18.81 -2.07 16.85
CA THR A 103 -18.09 -2.34 18.11
C THR A 103 -16.60 -1.98 18.00
N TYR A 104 -16.08 -1.31 19.04
CA TYR A 104 -14.65 -0.97 19.12
C TYR A 104 -13.73 -2.18 18.91
N LYS A 105 -13.98 -3.29 19.62
CA LYS A 105 -13.14 -4.51 19.52
C LYS A 105 -13.18 -5.13 18.12
N GLY A 106 -14.36 -5.18 17.52
CA GLY A 106 -14.52 -5.67 16.16
C GLY A 106 -13.78 -4.78 15.15
N PHE A 107 -13.98 -3.47 15.25
CA PHE A 107 -13.30 -2.50 14.38
C PHE A 107 -11.78 -2.60 14.51
N LEU A 108 -11.26 -2.70 15.74
CA LEU A 108 -9.83 -2.87 16.01
C LEU A 108 -9.26 -4.15 15.38
N ALA A 109 -9.94 -5.29 15.57
CA ALA A 109 -9.52 -6.58 15.02
C ALA A 109 -9.48 -6.56 13.48
N PHE A 110 -10.53 -6.05 12.84
CA PHE A 110 -10.57 -5.94 11.38
C PHE A 110 -9.56 -4.94 10.82
N SER A 111 -9.32 -3.83 11.53
CA SER A 111 -8.26 -2.87 11.17
C SER A 111 -6.88 -3.49 11.26
N LEU A 112 -6.62 -4.36 12.24
CA LEU A 112 -5.36 -5.10 12.35
C LEU A 112 -5.17 -6.06 11.16
N ILE A 113 -6.20 -6.84 10.83
CA ILE A 113 -6.16 -7.76 9.68
C ILE A 113 -5.92 -6.98 8.39
N TYR A 114 -6.65 -5.87 8.19
CA TYR A 114 -6.47 -4.98 7.05
C TYR A 114 -5.03 -4.46 6.98
N SER A 115 -4.49 -3.96 8.08
CA SER A 115 -3.14 -3.43 8.16
C SER A 115 -2.08 -4.48 7.80
N LEU A 116 -2.21 -5.72 8.29
CA LEU A 116 -1.29 -6.83 7.99
C LEU A 116 -1.33 -7.22 6.50
N ILE A 117 -2.48 -7.11 5.84
CA ILE A 117 -2.64 -7.43 4.42
C ILE A 117 -2.17 -6.28 3.54
N TYR A 118 -2.52 -5.04 3.91
CA TYR A 118 -2.27 -3.87 3.08
C TYR A 118 -0.83 -3.35 3.19
N SER A 119 -0.24 -3.32 4.38
CA SER A 119 1.08 -2.72 4.59
C SER A 119 2.20 -3.37 3.74
N PRO A 120 2.25 -4.71 3.54
CA PRO A 120 3.22 -5.33 2.64
C PRO A 120 3.11 -4.84 1.20
N THR A 121 1.90 -4.46 0.76
CA THR A 121 1.69 -4.00 -0.63
C THR A 121 2.44 -2.72 -0.94
N LEU A 122 2.65 -1.83 0.03
CA LEU A 122 3.42 -0.59 -0.14
C LEU A 122 4.88 -0.87 -0.52
N ALA A 123 5.52 -1.79 0.19
CA ALA A 123 6.90 -2.19 -0.08
C ALA A 123 7.00 -2.92 -1.43
N LEU A 124 6.08 -3.85 -1.70
CA LEU A 124 6.07 -4.65 -2.93
C LEU A 124 5.77 -3.80 -4.17
N THR A 125 4.90 -2.81 -4.08
CA THR A 125 4.63 -1.87 -5.18
C THR A 125 5.87 -1.07 -5.57
N ASN A 126 6.64 -0.60 -4.57
CA ASN A 126 7.91 0.07 -4.83
C ASN A 126 8.94 -0.90 -5.44
N SER A 127 9.08 -2.10 -4.89
CA SER A 127 10.00 -3.14 -5.40
C SER A 127 9.67 -3.52 -6.85
N LEU A 128 8.40 -3.76 -7.15
CA LEU A 128 7.92 -4.06 -8.50
C LEU A 128 8.25 -2.93 -9.48
N SER A 129 8.06 -1.68 -9.05
CA SER A 129 8.41 -0.52 -9.87
C SER A 129 9.92 -0.48 -10.16
N PHE A 130 10.76 -0.66 -9.14
CA PHE A 130 12.21 -0.71 -9.32
C PHE A 130 12.69 -1.86 -10.22
N HIS A 131 11.96 -2.97 -10.22
CA HIS A 131 12.30 -4.11 -11.09
C HIS A 131 12.08 -3.80 -12.58
N HIS A 132 11.07 -2.99 -12.89
CA HIS A 132 10.67 -2.69 -14.27
C HIS A 132 11.24 -1.36 -14.81
N LEU A 133 11.83 -0.52 -13.98
CA LEU A 133 12.40 0.75 -14.41
C LEU A 133 13.79 0.55 -15.00
N PRO A 134 14.05 1.03 -16.25
CA PRO A 134 15.39 1.00 -16.87
C PRO A 134 16.40 1.83 -16.10
N ASP A 135 15.98 3.01 -15.62
CA ASP A 135 16.76 3.92 -14.80
C ASP A 135 15.95 4.30 -13.55
N ARG A 136 16.34 3.71 -12.40
CA ARG A 136 15.60 3.89 -11.15
C ARG A 136 15.64 5.33 -10.65
N ASP A 137 16.81 5.97 -10.72
CA ASP A 137 17.01 7.30 -10.17
C ASP A 137 16.27 8.37 -11.00
N ARG A 138 16.27 8.21 -12.32
CA ARG A 138 15.60 9.13 -13.25
C ARG A 138 14.11 8.92 -13.31
N ASP A 139 13.65 7.67 -13.40
CA ASP A 139 12.28 7.34 -13.81
C ASP A 139 11.34 7.08 -12.63
N PHE A 140 11.87 6.71 -11.43
CA PHE A 140 11.02 6.46 -10.25
C PHE A 140 10.23 7.69 -9.81
N GLY A 141 10.86 8.85 -9.79
CA GLY A 141 10.18 10.11 -9.49
C GLY A 141 9.01 10.38 -10.44
N ARG A 142 9.17 10.06 -11.73
CA ARG A 142 8.16 10.33 -12.78
C ARG A 142 6.88 9.50 -12.63
N ILE A 143 6.99 8.25 -12.16
CA ILE A 143 5.83 7.38 -11.95
C ILE A 143 5.12 7.65 -10.62
N ARG A 144 5.72 8.40 -9.69
CA ARG A 144 5.22 8.64 -8.33
C ARG A 144 4.67 10.06 -8.13
N VAL A 145 4.69 10.90 -9.13
CA VAL A 145 4.30 12.33 -9.04
C VAL A 145 2.78 12.54 -8.87
N TRP A 146 1.96 11.53 -9.12
CA TRP A 146 0.48 11.60 -9.15
C TRP A 146 -0.18 11.50 -7.80
#